data_1e2df852a5941ac525a17cd2c866dd0b
#
_entry.id   1e2df852a5941ac525a17cd2c866dd0b
#
_cell.length_a   1.000
_cell.length_b   1.000
_cell.length_c   1.000
_cell.angle_alpha   90.00
_cell.angle_beta   90.00
_cell.angle_gamma   90.00
#
_symmetry.space_group_name_H-M   'P 1'
#
loop_
_entity.id
_entity.type
_entity.pdbx_description
1 polymer ?
#
loop_
_entity_poly.entity_id
_entity_poly.type
_entity_poly.pdbx_seq_one_letter_code
_entity_poly.pdbx_strand_id
1 'polypeptide(L)'
;IYIRAAPSHYLCYDFEGKFLHTLTLPGERTFLMGAHYFANNKAYGYGNILNEGATNQAYAYRLPKGICTDSLTLTEPASKKIKGVARMRGAEAYGGSFFMVEHEDGTWTAGNRMNGTYQSANGKLYHKDLFCDTLYQMKGLHREKAIAAFHLGSYGDYERYETVRNMEGKYLLPRVLHDGERIYFTLFTGMYNMQSLTKKLQTKSVRPGCGIYNLRTDEVKVQKDDIYFKHPEEGMPNACVYTLSTDGHWVAVYQAERLVEARENIPTEKQPEWLK
;
A
#
# COMPACT_ATOMS: atom_id res chain seq x y z
N ILE A 1 3.68 -2.33 21.07
CA ILE A 1 2.61 -2.50 20.08
C ILE A 1 1.89 -1.15 19.92
N TYR A 2 1.71 -0.69 18.69
CA TYR A 2 0.96 0.53 18.37
C TYR A 2 -0.34 0.17 17.67
N ILE A 3 -1.47 0.46 18.32
CA ILE A 3 -2.81 0.23 17.77
C ILE A 3 -3.40 1.59 17.36
N ARG A 4 -3.76 1.73 16.10
CA ARG A 4 -4.33 2.96 15.57
C ARG A 4 -5.78 3.14 16.04
N ALA A 5 -6.03 4.16 16.85
CA ALA A 5 -7.38 4.52 17.32
C ALA A 5 -8.04 5.58 16.44
N ALA A 6 -7.26 6.50 15.85
CA ALA A 6 -7.70 7.54 14.92
C ALA A 6 -6.55 7.89 13.94
N PRO A 7 -6.75 8.71 12.91
CA PRO A 7 -5.74 8.96 11.88
C PRO A 7 -4.33 9.29 12.37
N SER A 8 -4.20 10.02 13.48
CA SER A 8 -2.89 10.40 14.06
C SER A 8 -2.73 9.92 15.51
N HIS A 9 -3.65 9.10 16.00
CA HIS A 9 -3.66 8.67 17.39
C HIS A 9 -3.44 7.17 17.50
N TYR A 10 -2.51 6.77 18.36
CA TYR A 10 -2.15 5.39 18.62
C TYR A 10 -2.19 5.09 20.11
N LEU A 11 -2.78 3.96 20.46
CA LEU A 11 -2.68 3.37 21.76
C LEU A 11 -1.44 2.48 21.80
N CYS A 12 -0.57 2.71 22.76
CA CYS A 12 0.69 1.99 22.91
C CYS A 12 0.59 0.98 24.03
N TYR A 13 0.94 -0.26 23.73
CA TYR A 13 0.93 -1.39 24.66
C TYR A 13 2.30 -2.07 24.68
N ASP A 14 2.67 -2.72 25.80
CA ASP A 14 3.76 -3.70 25.81
C ASP A 14 3.35 -5.03 25.16
N PHE A 15 4.22 -6.02 25.19
CA PHE A 15 3.94 -7.33 24.60
C PHE A 15 3.02 -8.20 25.46
N GLU A 16 2.87 -7.86 26.73
CA GLU A 16 1.93 -8.47 27.68
C GLU A 16 0.52 -7.88 27.56
N GLY A 17 0.33 -6.88 26.69
CA GLY A 17 -0.97 -6.22 26.47
C GLY A 17 -1.31 -5.13 27.47
N LYS A 18 -0.37 -4.70 28.32
CA LYS A 18 -0.56 -3.59 29.25
C LYS A 18 -0.48 -2.26 28.50
N PHE A 19 -1.47 -1.40 28.72
CA PHE A 19 -1.45 -0.04 28.18
C PHE A 19 -0.31 0.78 28.77
N LEU A 20 0.47 1.42 27.92
CA LEU A 20 1.59 2.27 28.31
C LEU A 20 1.24 3.76 28.22
N HIS A 21 0.82 4.22 27.05
CA HIS A 21 0.47 5.62 26.80
C HIS A 21 -0.26 5.80 25.47
N THR A 22 -0.79 6.99 25.24
CA THR A 22 -1.28 7.41 23.94
C THR A 22 -0.19 8.20 23.21
N LEU A 23 0.06 7.86 21.95
CA LEU A 23 0.91 8.60 21.06
C LEU A 23 0.05 9.40 20.07
N THR A 24 0.22 10.72 20.07
CA THR A 24 -0.38 11.59 19.05
C THR A 24 0.71 12.10 18.12
N LEU A 25 0.57 11.82 16.84
CA LEU A 25 1.48 12.33 15.82
C LEU A 25 0.88 13.57 15.16
N PRO A 26 1.59 14.70 15.14
CA PRO A 26 1.08 15.92 14.53
C PRO A 26 0.88 15.72 13.03
N GLY A 27 -0.27 16.11 12.52
CA GLY A 27 -0.64 15.88 11.10
C GLY A 27 -1.88 16.64 10.67
N GLU A 28 -2.18 17.76 11.31
CA GLU A 28 -3.44 18.50 11.15
C GLU A 28 -3.71 19.05 9.73
N ARG A 29 -2.72 19.09 8.87
CA ARG A 29 -2.84 19.70 7.52
C ARG A 29 -3.05 18.70 6.38
N THR A 30 -3.02 17.41 6.67
CA THR A 30 -3.12 16.41 5.62
C THR A 30 -4.50 15.77 5.63
N PHE A 31 -5.32 16.11 4.68
CA PHE A 31 -6.68 15.59 4.51
C PHE A 31 -6.75 14.05 4.38
N LEU A 32 -5.64 13.41 4.07
CA LEU A 32 -5.57 11.98 3.81
C LEU A 32 -4.25 11.40 4.34
N MET A 33 -4.06 11.33 5.65
CA MET A 33 -2.95 10.54 6.19
C MET A 33 -3.23 9.03 6.05
N GLY A 34 -2.30 8.33 5.44
CA GLY A 34 -2.21 6.87 5.49
C GLY A 34 -1.89 6.37 6.90
N ALA A 35 -1.71 5.06 7.06
CA ALA A 35 -1.16 4.52 8.29
C ALA A 35 0.31 4.97 8.44
N HIS A 36 0.73 5.20 9.70
CA HIS A 36 2.14 5.40 9.99
C HIS A 36 2.86 4.06 10.06
N TYR A 37 4.12 4.08 9.69
CA TYR A 37 5.03 2.94 9.83
C TYR A 37 5.99 3.21 10.98
N PHE A 38 6.24 2.18 11.77
CA PHE A 38 7.08 2.26 12.96
C PHE A 38 8.34 1.43 12.74
N ALA A 39 9.50 2.08 12.74
CA ALA A 39 10.78 1.42 12.60
C ALA A 39 11.89 2.26 13.24
N ASN A 40 12.90 1.60 13.82
CA ASN A 40 14.10 2.25 14.34
C ASN A 40 13.82 3.41 15.30
N ASN A 41 12.87 3.20 16.22
CA ASN A 41 12.44 4.21 17.21
C ASN A 41 11.85 5.49 16.60
N LYS A 42 11.33 5.39 15.38
CA LYS A 42 10.65 6.47 14.65
C LYS A 42 9.31 6.00 14.11
N ALA A 43 8.41 6.95 13.90
CA ALA A 43 7.22 6.76 13.09
C ALA A 43 7.37 7.55 11.79
N TYR A 44 6.95 6.96 10.68
CA TYR A 44 6.96 7.59 9.36
C TYR A 44 5.52 7.68 8.84
N GLY A 45 5.11 8.88 8.45
CA GLY A 45 3.78 9.16 7.94
C GLY A 45 3.84 9.73 6.53
N TYR A 46 2.78 9.49 5.77
CA TYR A 46 2.58 10.05 4.43
C TYR A 46 1.24 10.71 4.37
N GLY A 47 1.21 11.89 3.80
CA GLY A 47 -0.01 12.66 3.62
C GLY A 47 -0.09 13.32 2.25
N ASN A 48 -1.32 13.51 1.79
CA ASN A 48 -1.63 14.32 0.62
C ASN A 48 -2.17 15.65 1.09
N ILE A 49 -1.59 16.75 0.63
CA ILE A 49 -2.16 18.09 0.79
C ILE A 49 -2.97 18.37 -0.47
N LEU A 50 -4.28 18.50 -0.32
CA LEU A 50 -5.18 18.73 -1.45
C LEU A 50 -5.52 20.22 -1.65
N ASN A 51 -5.34 21.05 -0.62
CA ASN A 51 -5.79 22.44 -0.64
C ASN A 51 -4.92 23.39 -1.48
N GLU A 52 -3.66 23.01 -1.76
CA GLU A 52 -2.69 23.83 -2.50
C GLU A 52 -2.22 23.14 -3.80
N GLY A 53 -3.09 22.32 -4.39
CA GLY A 53 -2.68 21.41 -5.44
C GLY A 53 -2.19 20.09 -4.83
N ALA A 54 -2.66 18.95 -5.36
CA ALA A 54 -2.38 17.65 -4.77
C ALA A 54 -0.87 17.40 -4.68
N THR A 55 -0.31 17.56 -3.51
CA THR A 55 1.10 17.26 -3.22
C THR A 55 1.21 16.15 -2.18
N ASN A 56 2.22 15.33 -2.27
CA ASN A 56 2.50 14.30 -1.29
C ASN A 56 3.68 14.71 -0.41
N GLN A 57 3.51 14.53 0.89
CA GLN A 57 4.54 14.80 1.87
C GLN A 57 4.81 13.58 2.73
N ALA A 58 6.06 13.42 3.13
CA ALA A 58 6.50 12.43 4.09
C ALA A 58 6.98 13.13 5.36
N TYR A 59 6.76 12.48 6.51
CA TYR A 59 7.16 12.99 7.81
C TYR A 59 7.83 11.87 8.62
N ALA A 60 8.86 12.24 9.37
CA ALA A 60 9.48 11.37 10.36
C ALA A 60 9.30 11.94 11.77
N TYR A 61 8.85 11.10 12.68
CA TYR A 61 8.61 11.46 14.08
C TYR A 61 9.47 10.61 15.00
N ARG A 62 10.13 11.24 15.97
CA ARG A 62 10.89 10.54 17.00
C ARG A 62 9.96 10.05 18.11
N LEU A 63 10.05 8.76 18.42
CA LEU A 63 9.32 8.13 19.50
C LEU A 63 10.06 8.27 20.85
N PRO A 64 9.35 8.16 21.98
CA PRO A 64 7.89 7.97 22.12
C PRO A 64 7.09 9.28 22.06
N LYS A 65 7.74 10.44 21.98
CA LYS A 65 7.07 11.75 22.12
C LYS A 65 6.35 12.23 20.84
N GLY A 66 6.53 11.57 19.69
CA GLY A 66 5.92 11.97 18.43
C GLY A 66 6.42 13.32 17.87
N ILE A 67 7.64 13.72 18.22
CA ILE A 67 8.21 14.97 17.76
C ILE A 67 8.62 14.84 16.29
N CYS A 68 8.07 15.67 15.40
CA CYS A 68 8.50 15.73 14.01
C CYS A 68 9.97 16.14 13.94
N THR A 69 10.78 15.29 13.33
CA THR A 69 12.23 15.49 13.21
C THR A 69 12.67 15.75 11.78
N ASP A 70 11.81 15.40 10.82
CA ASP A 70 12.12 15.57 9.40
C ASP A 70 10.83 15.58 8.58
N SER A 71 10.83 16.30 7.46
CA SER A 71 9.73 16.32 6.48
C SER A 71 10.28 16.49 5.08
N LEU A 72 9.61 15.88 4.11
CA LEU A 72 10.02 15.92 2.71
C LEU A 72 8.79 16.02 1.81
N THR A 73 8.81 16.96 0.87
CA THR A 73 7.86 16.98 -0.25
C THR A 73 8.32 15.95 -1.28
N LEU A 74 7.46 14.96 -1.54
CA LEU A 74 7.78 13.84 -2.43
C LEU A 74 7.38 14.11 -3.87
N THR A 75 6.43 15.00 -4.08
CA THR A 75 5.92 15.38 -5.40
C THR A 75 5.59 16.84 -5.44
N GLU A 76 5.83 17.43 -6.60
CA GLU A 76 5.38 18.79 -6.87
C GLU A 76 3.85 18.89 -6.79
N PRO A 77 3.31 20.05 -6.41
CA PRO A 77 1.88 20.31 -6.45
C PRO A 77 1.31 20.11 -7.85
N ALA A 78 0.06 19.67 -7.93
CA ALA A 78 -0.64 19.64 -9.20
C ALA A 78 -0.71 21.07 -9.78
N SER A 79 -0.44 21.21 -11.08
CA SER A 79 -0.43 22.49 -11.77
C SER A 79 -1.82 23.12 -11.91
N LYS A 80 -2.88 22.33 -11.73
CA LYS A 80 -4.28 22.73 -11.92
C LYS A 80 -5.01 22.80 -10.59
N LYS A 81 -5.87 23.79 -10.45
CA LYS A 81 -6.72 23.93 -9.26
C LYS A 81 -7.72 22.76 -9.18
N ILE A 82 -7.90 22.26 -7.98
CA ILE A 82 -8.77 21.12 -7.68
C ILE A 82 -10.17 21.63 -7.39
N LYS A 83 -11.16 21.11 -8.12
CA LYS A 83 -12.58 21.31 -7.89
C LYS A 83 -13.18 20.27 -6.95
N GLY A 84 -12.75 19.02 -7.08
CA GLY A 84 -13.26 17.92 -6.28
C GLY A 84 -12.44 16.65 -6.35
N VAL A 85 -12.78 15.70 -5.47
CA VAL A 85 -12.13 14.39 -5.41
C VAL A 85 -13.19 13.29 -5.36
N ALA A 86 -13.10 12.36 -6.29
CA ALA A 86 -13.93 11.16 -6.32
C ALA A 86 -13.12 9.95 -5.86
N ARG A 87 -13.53 9.31 -4.75
CA ARG A 87 -12.87 8.09 -4.24
C ARG A 87 -13.39 6.85 -4.94
N MET A 88 -12.48 5.94 -5.26
CA MET A 88 -12.84 4.61 -5.77
C MET A 88 -13.16 3.70 -4.60
N ARG A 89 -14.43 3.26 -4.51
CA ARG A 89 -14.89 2.34 -3.47
C ARG A 89 -14.44 0.91 -3.78
N GLY A 90 -14.08 0.14 -2.75
CA GLY A 90 -13.63 -1.26 -2.87
C GLY A 90 -12.18 -1.42 -3.31
N ALA A 91 -11.44 -0.32 -3.48
CA ALA A 91 -10.02 -0.37 -3.83
C ALA A 91 -9.12 -0.72 -2.65
N GLU A 92 -9.64 -0.62 -1.43
CA GLU A 92 -8.92 -0.92 -0.19
C GLU A 92 -8.47 -2.39 -0.13
N ALA A 93 -9.28 -3.31 -0.66
CA ALA A 93 -8.94 -4.73 -0.77
C ALA A 93 -7.65 -4.96 -1.59
N TYR A 94 -7.33 -4.03 -2.49
CA TYR A 94 -6.17 -4.10 -3.35
C TYR A 94 -4.94 -3.35 -2.80
N GLY A 95 -4.99 -2.89 -1.56
CA GLY A 95 -3.82 -2.33 -0.86
C GLY A 95 -3.52 -0.87 -1.12
N GLY A 96 -4.46 -0.11 -1.69
CA GLY A 96 -4.31 1.32 -1.91
C GLY A 96 -5.61 2.09 -1.84
N SER A 97 -5.52 3.39 -1.60
CA SER A 97 -6.66 4.30 -1.77
C SER A 97 -6.49 5.03 -3.09
N PHE A 98 -7.26 4.62 -4.07
CA PHE A 98 -7.29 5.23 -5.38
C PHE A 98 -8.41 6.27 -5.43
N PHE A 99 -8.13 7.40 -6.07
CA PHE A 99 -9.11 8.45 -6.27
C PHE A 99 -8.87 9.15 -7.61
N MET A 100 -9.85 9.92 -8.06
CA MET A 100 -9.71 10.78 -9.22
C MET A 100 -9.91 12.21 -8.77
N VAL A 101 -9.13 13.11 -9.31
CA VAL A 101 -9.18 14.54 -9.02
C VAL A 101 -9.83 15.26 -10.18
N GLU A 102 -10.94 15.96 -9.89
CA GLU A 102 -11.58 16.88 -10.82
C GLU A 102 -10.92 18.25 -10.69
N HIS A 103 -10.51 18.82 -11.80
CA HIS A 103 -9.96 20.16 -11.88
C HIS A 103 -11.01 21.17 -12.35
N GLU A 104 -10.77 22.48 -12.07
CA GLU A 104 -11.70 23.56 -12.48
C GLU A 104 -11.90 23.63 -13.99
N ASP A 105 -10.94 23.18 -14.79
CA ASP A 105 -11.04 23.11 -16.24
C ASP A 105 -11.81 21.90 -16.77
N GLY A 106 -12.41 21.08 -15.87
CA GLY A 106 -13.18 19.90 -16.20
C GLY A 106 -12.33 18.65 -16.53
N THR A 107 -11.01 18.73 -16.45
CA THR A 107 -10.17 17.55 -16.63
C THR A 107 -10.16 16.69 -15.36
N TRP A 108 -9.96 15.38 -15.55
CA TRP A 108 -9.84 14.40 -14.48
C TRP A 108 -8.46 13.77 -14.51
N THR A 109 -7.77 13.77 -13.37
CA THR A 109 -6.45 13.14 -13.22
C THR A 109 -6.49 12.00 -12.21
N ALA A 110 -5.59 11.04 -12.41
CA ALA A 110 -5.39 9.93 -11.50
C ALA A 110 -4.70 10.40 -10.23
N GLY A 111 -5.21 9.97 -9.09
CA GLY A 111 -4.62 10.23 -7.78
C GLY A 111 -4.54 8.97 -6.94
N ASN A 112 -3.56 8.90 -6.09
CA ASN A 112 -3.43 7.84 -5.11
C ASN A 112 -3.04 8.44 -3.78
N ARG A 113 -3.70 7.98 -2.73
CA ARG A 113 -3.17 8.16 -1.39
C ARG A 113 -1.86 7.38 -1.32
N MET A 114 -0.76 8.06 -1.07
CA MET A 114 0.51 7.39 -0.88
C MET A 114 0.44 6.50 0.37
N ASN A 115 0.02 5.27 0.16
CA ASN A 115 0.43 4.16 0.98
C ASN A 115 1.71 3.58 0.36
N GLY A 116 2.69 4.46 0.09
CA GLY A 116 4.00 4.00 -0.34
C GLY A 116 4.40 2.91 0.63
N THR A 117 4.67 1.73 0.11
CA THR A 117 4.92 0.53 0.89
C THR A 117 6.21 0.73 1.65
N TYR A 118 6.13 1.39 2.80
CA TYR A 118 7.23 1.42 3.75
C TYR A 118 7.23 0.09 4.46
N GLN A 119 8.29 -0.62 4.27
CA GLN A 119 8.51 -1.89 4.93
C GLN A 119 9.80 -1.80 5.69
N SER A 120 9.81 -2.44 6.85
CA SER A 120 11.03 -2.79 7.52
C SER A 120 11.25 -4.28 7.35
N ALA A 121 12.24 -4.64 6.54
CA ALA A 121 12.78 -5.98 6.54
C ALA A 121 14.18 -5.88 7.13
N ASN A 122 14.48 -6.62 8.19
CA ASN A 122 15.78 -6.60 8.89
C ASN A 122 16.23 -5.18 9.29
N GLY A 123 15.31 -4.34 9.78
CA GLY A 123 15.58 -2.96 10.18
C GLY A 123 15.77 -1.97 9.02
N LYS A 124 15.62 -2.39 7.77
CA LYS A 124 15.69 -1.53 6.60
C LYS A 124 14.30 -1.02 6.22
N LEU A 125 14.26 0.20 5.73
CA LEU A 125 13.05 0.81 5.19
C LEU A 125 13.09 0.76 3.67
N TYR A 126 11.96 0.44 3.06
CA TYR A 126 11.79 0.43 1.62
C TYR A 126 10.57 1.26 1.22
N HIS A 127 10.65 1.91 0.10
CA HIS A 127 9.57 2.73 -0.44
C HIS A 127 9.40 2.55 -1.94
N LYS A 128 8.17 2.37 -2.36
CA LYS A 128 7.76 2.44 -3.76
C LYS A 128 6.52 3.31 -3.88
N ASP A 129 6.62 4.38 -4.63
CA ASP A 129 5.47 5.20 -5.03
C ASP A 129 4.69 4.49 -6.16
N LEU A 130 3.36 4.67 -6.19
CA LEU A 130 2.52 4.13 -7.25
C LEU A 130 2.95 4.62 -8.65
N PHE A 131 3.30 5.89 -8.76
CA PHE A 131 3.67 6.57 -10.01
C PHE A 131 5.20 6.58 -10.25
N CYS A 132 5.95 5.76 -9.55
CA CYS A 132 7.38 5.55 -9.75
C CYS A 132 7.62 4.07 -10.03
N ASP A 133 8.40 3.73 -11.01
CA ASP A 133 8.70 2.34 -11.38
C ASP A 133 9.68 1.65 -10.44
N THR A 134 10.36 2.41 -9.56
CA THR A 134 11.51 1.92 -8.79
C THR A 134 11.18 1.76 -7.31
N LEU A 135 11.54 0.61 -6.75
CA LEU A 135 11.61 0.33 -5.32
C LEU A 135 12.95 0.84 -4.77
N TYR A 136 12.89 1.66 -3.74
CA TYR A 136 14.07 2.21 -3.07
C TYR A 136 14.22 1.69 -1.64
N GLN A 137 15.46 1.41 -1.24
CA GLN A 137 15.85 1.39 0.16
C GLN A 137 15.98 2.84 0.63
N MET A 138 15.50 3.11 1.85
CA MET A 138 15.42 4.46 2.41
C MET A 138 16.39 4.62 3.57
N LYS A 139 16.98 5.81 3.67
CA LYS A 139 17.66 6.30 4.87
C LYS A 139 16.82 7.44 5.46
N GLY A 140 16.01 7.12 6.49
CA GLY A 140 14.98 8.05 6.95
C GLY A 140 13.93 8.29 5.86
N LEU A 141 13.72 9.54 5.47
CA LEU A 141 12.81 9.94 4.40
C LEU A 141 13.47 9.97 3.00
N HIS A 142 14.79 9.80 2.91
CA HIS A 142 15.54 9.97 1.67
C HIS A 142 15.79 8.64 0.97
N ARG A 143 15.75 8.65 -0.36
CA ARG A 143 16.15 7.52 -1.20
C ARG A 143 17.66 7.28 -1.07
N GLU A 144 18.05 6.08 -0.68
CA GLU A 144 19.47 5.72 -0.50
C GLU A 144 19.96 4.86 -1.66
N LYS A 145 19.20 3.84 -2.04
CA LYS A 145 19.60 2.86 -3.05
C LYS A 145 18.37 2.35 -3.81
N ALA A 146 18.46 2.31 -5.14
CA ALA A 146 17.50 1.57 -5.96
C ALA A 146 17.70 0.06 -5.76
N ILE A 147 16.62 -0.66 -5.52
CA ILE A 147 16.64 -2.12 -5.30
C ILE A 147 16.15 -2.84 -6.54
N ALA A 148 15.05 -2.39 -7.13
CA ALA A 148 14.49 -2.96 -8.35
C ALA A 148 13.71 -1.90 -9.11
N ALA A 149 13.73 -1.99 -10.45
CA ALA A 149 12.91 -1.21 -11.34
C ALA A 149 11.92 -2.14 -12.07
N PHE A 150 10.67 -1.70 -12.19
CA PHE A 150 9.60 -2.48 -12.80
C PHE A 150 9.29 -1.92 -14.19
N HIS A 151 9.88 -2.50 -15.21
CA HIS A 151 9.67 -2.07 -16.60
C HIS A 151 8.42 -2.73 -17.17
N LEU A 152 7.32 -2.00 -17.15
CA LEU A 152 6.03 -2.45 -17.71
C LEU A 152 5.84 -2.09 -19.19
N GLY A 153 6.88 -1.57 -19.85
CA GLY A 153 6.79 -1.06 -21.21
C GLY A 153 5.74 0.03 -21.35
N SER A 154 5.02 0.06 -22.46
CA SER A 154 3.98 1.07 -22.71
C SER A 154 2.82 1.05 -21.70
N TYR A 155 2.65 -0.03 -20.94
CA TYR A 155 1.64 -0.13 -19.89
C TYR A 155 2.05 0.58 -18.60
N GLY A 156 3.33 0.88 -18.40
CA GLY A 156 3.88 1.61 -17.27
C GLY A 156 4.30 3.04 -17.59
N ASP A 157 4.10 3.47 -18.82
CA ASP A 157 4.42 4.81 -19.30
C ASP A 157 3.30 5.78 -18.90
N TYR A 158 3.38 6.29 -17.70
CA TYR A 158 2.49 7.30 -17.13
C TYR A 158 3.19 8.06 -16.02
N GLU A 159 2.78 9.32 -15.87
CA GLU A 159 3.28 10.20 -14.82
C GLU A 159 2.25 10.40 -13.70
N ARG A 160 2.69 11.02 -12.62
CA ARG A 160 1.77 11.49 -11.59
C ARG A 160 0.89 12.61 -12.16
N TYR A 161 -0.38 12.61 -11.76
CA TYR A 161 -1.42 13.51 -12.27
C TYR A 161 -1.74 13.31 -13.76
N GLU A 162 -1.42 12.14 -14.29
CA GLU A 162 -1.83 11.76 -15.64
C GLU A 162 -3.36 11.80 -15.76
N THR A 163 -3.86 12.17 -16.93
CA THR A 163 -5.31 12.17 -17.19
C THR A 163 -5.87 10.77 -17.05
N VAL A 164 -7.08 10.66 -16.52
CA VAL A 164 -7.75 9.36 -16.37
C VAL A 164 -7.86 8.62 -17.69
N ARG A 165 -8.01 9.36 -18.80
CA ARG A 165 -8.04 8.78 -20.16
C ARG A 165 -6.72 8.09 -20.53
N ASN A 166 -5.59 8.72 -20.23
CA ASN A 166 -4.26 8.15 -20.54
C ASN A 166 -3.89 7.00 -19.59
N MET A 167 -4.52 6.95 -18.42
CA MET A 167 -4.37 5.84 -17.48
C MET A 167 -5.17 4.59 -17.86
N GLU A 168 -6.06 4.70 -18.87
CA GLU A 168 -6.86 3.56 -19.30
C GLU A 168 -5.98 2.47 -19.89
N GLY A 169 -6.14 1.24 -19.40
CA GLY A 169 -5.31 0.08 -19.81
C GLY A 169 -3.91 0.03 -19.19
N LYS A 170 -3.49 1.03 -18.43
CA LYS A 170 -2.20 1.00 -17.74
C LYS A 170 -2.21 0.03 -16.55
N TYR A 171 -1.04 -0.53 -16.26
CA TYR A 171 -0.81 -1.37 -15.10
C TYR A 171 -0.26 -0.55 -13.94
N LEU A 172 -0.76 -0.83 -12.74
CA LEU A 172 -0.35 -0.20 -11.50
C LEU A 172 0.22 -1.26 -10.56
N LEU A 173 1.26 -0.91 -9.81
CA LEU A 173 1.85 -1.75 -8.76
C LEU A 173 1.62 -1.10 -7.39
N PRO A 174 0.43 -1.24 -6.79
CA PRO A 174 0.10 -0.55 -5.54
C PRO A 174 0.76 -1.15 -4.31
N ARG A 175 1.18 -2.40 -4.37
CA ARG A 175 1.87 -3.07 -3.27
C ARG A 175 3.12 -3.74 -3.79
N VAL A 176 4.24 -3.43 -3.17
CA VAL A 176 5.53 -4.05 -3.42
C VAL A 176 6.16 -4.34 -2.07
N LEU A 177 6.50 -5.60 -1.81
CA LEU A 177 7.06 -6.08 -0.55
C LEU A 177 8.43 -6.74 -0.82
N HIS A 178 9.46 -6.42 -0.02
CA HIS A 178 10.81 -6.94 -0.17
C HIS A 178 11.31 -7.57 1.14
N ASP A 179 11.57 -8.86 1.14
CA ASP A 179 12.02 -9.63 2.32
C ASP A 179 13.54 -9.73 2.46
N GLY A 180 14.30 -9.20 1.53
CA GLY A 180 15.76 -9.28 1.44
C GLY A 180 16.23 -10.14 0.27
N GLU A 181 15.48 -11.16 -0.14
CA GLU A 181 15.79 -12.05 -1.25
C GLU A 181 14.74 -12.01 -2.35
N ARG A 182 13.49 -11.74 -1.99
CA ARG A 182 12.34 -11.77 -2.89
C ARG A 182 11.58 -10.47 -2.84
N ILE A 183 10.99 -10.11 -3.96
CA ILE A 183 10.04 -9.01 -4.08
C ILE A 183 8.69 -9.58 -4.47
N TYR A 184 7.71 -9.44 -3.57
CA TYR A 184 6.31 -9.65 -3.89
C TYR A 184 5.71 -8.35 -4.40
N PHE A 185 4.86 -8.43 -5.42
CA PHE A 185 4.12 -7.28 -5.91
C PHE A 185 2.70 -7.65 -6.32
N THR A 186 1.79 -6.69 -6.18
CA THR A 186 0.46 -6.76 -6.79
C THR A 186 0.42 -5.89 -8.02
N LEU A 187 -0.33 -6.34 -9.01
CA LEU A 187 -0.44 -5.72 -10.33
C LEU A 187 -1.93 -5.53 -10.67
N PHE A 188 -2.32 -4.34 -11.08
CA PHE A 188 -3.70 -4.03 -11.43
C PHE A 188 -3.79 -3.27 -12.74
N THR A 189 -4.82 -3.59 -13.54
CA THR A 189 -5.24 -2.76 -14.67
C THR A 189 -6.74 -2.46 -14.56
N GLY A 190 -7.21 -1.44 -15.30
CA GLY A 190 -8.61 -1.04 -15.28
C GLY A 190 -9.04 -0.24 -14.05
N MET A 191 -8.09 0.19 -13.19
CA MET A 191 -8.38 0.98 -11.99
C MET A 191 -8.89 2.38 -12.36
N TYR A 192 -8.21 3.07 -13.26
CA TYR A 192 -8.62 4.36 -13.75
C TYR A 192 -9.34 4.21 -15.08
N ASN A 193 -10.63 4.56 -15.11
CA ASN A 193 -11.49 4.40 -16.26
C ASN A 193 -12.58 5.49 -16.23
N MET A 194 -12.78 6.21 -17.33
CA MET A 194 -13.79 7.25 -17.46
C MET A 194 -15.22 6.73 -17.23
N GLN A 195 -15.51 5.47 -17.58
CA GLN A 195 -16.81 4.87 -17.29
C GLN A 195 -17.06 4.71 -15.79
N SER A 196 -16.02 4.59 -14.98
CA SER A 196 -16.12 4.50 -13.51
C SER A 196 -16.67 5.78 -12.90
N LEU A 197 -16.47 6.94 -13.52
CA LEU A 197 -17.01 8.22 -13.07
C LEU A 197 -18.54 8.28 -13.20
N THR A 198 -19.10 7.68 -14.25
CA THR A 198 -20.54 7.69 -14.54
C THR A 198 -21.32 6.60 -13.81
N LYS A 199 -20.67 5.49 -13.43
CA LYS A 199 -21.28 4.30 -12.82
C LYS A 199 -20.98 4.11 -11.33
N LYS A 200 -20.90 5.20 -10.54
CA LYS A 200 -20.61 5.15 -9.09
C LYS A 200 -19.31 4.44 -8.74
N LEU A 201 -18.26 4.66 -9.51
CA LEU A 201 -16.88 4.23 -9.20
C LEU A 201 -16.79 2.76 -8.73
N GLN A 202 -17.32 1.83 -9.51
CA GLN A 202 -17.25 0.41 -9.18
C GLN A 202 -15.96 -0.20 -9.72
N THR A 203 -15.27 -0.98 -8.88
CA THR A 203 -14.05 -1.70 -9.23
C THR A 203 -14.26 -2.93 -10.12
N LYS A 204 -15.44 -3.10 -10.70
CA LYS A 204 -15.79 -4.26 -11.55
C LYS A 204 -14.92 -4.45 -12.80
N SER A 205 -14.24 -3.38 -13.24
CA SER A 205 -13.31 -3.44 -14.37
C SER A 205 -11.87 -3.74 -13.98
N VAL A 206 -11.58 -3.80 -12.67
CA VAL A 206 -10.22 -4.06 -12.19
C VAL A 206 -9.87 -5.51 -12.41
N ARG A 207 -8.76 -5.72 -13.10
CA ARG A 207 -8.15 -7.05 -13.26
C ARG A 207 -6.91 -7.11 -12.40
N PRO A 208 -6.95 -7.90 -11.32
CA PRO A 208 -5.82 -8.05 -10.42
C PRO A 208 -4.81 -9.05 -10.95
N GLY A 209 -3.60 -8.99 -10.41
CA GLY A 209 -2.56 -9.98 -10.56
C GLY A 209 -1.56 -9.81 -9.44
N CYS A 210 -0.70 -10.78 -9.26
CA CYS A 210 0.42 -10.68 -8.34
C CYS A 210 1.63 -11.42 -8.89
N GLY A 211 2.79 -11.13 -8.34
CA GLY A 211 4.01 -11.84 -8.71
C GLY A 211 5.05 -11.84 -7.61
N ILE A 212 6.01 -12.72 -7.80
CA ILE A 212 7.19 -12.82 -6.97
C ILE A 212 8.41 -12.79 -7.89
N TYR A 213 9.32 -11.88 -7.60
CA TYR A 213 10.64 -11.81 -8.22
C TYR A 213 11.69 -12.25 -7.23
N ASN A 214 12.51 -13.21 -7.61
CA ASN A 214 13.63 -13.70 -6.82
C ASN A 214 14.92 -12.99 -7.25
N LEU A 215 15.45 -12.14 -6.37
CA LEU A 215 16.67 -11.35 -6.64
C LEU A 215 17.93 -12.20 -6.81
N ARG A 216 17.94 -13.43 -6.30
CA ARG A 216 19.12 -14.32 -6.39
C ARG A 216 19.14 -15.09 -7.71
N THR A 217 17.98 -15.55 -8.18
CA THR A 217 17.88 -16.38 -9.40
C THR A 217 17.50 -15.58 -10.63
N ASP A 218 17.14 -14.31 -10.46
CA ASP A 218 16.61 -13.42 -11.50
C ASP A 218 15.33 -13.95 -12.16
N GLU A 219 14.57 -14.76 -11.41
CA GLU A 219 13.32 -15.35 -11.89
C GLU A 219 12.12 -14.54 -11.43
N VAL A 220 11.18 -14.32 -12.33
CA VAL A 220 9.89 -13.73 -12.01
C VAL A 220 8.76 -14.74 -12.29
N LYS A 221 7.85 -14.88 -11.31
CA LYS A 221 6.61 -15.66 -11.46
C LYS A 221 5.43 -14.72 -11.30
N VAL A 222 4.53 -14.70 -12.28
CA VAL A 222 3.35 -13.83 -12.29
C VAL A 222 2.09 -14.66 -12.41
N GLN A 223 1.12 -14.37 -11.54
CA GLN A 223 -0.24 -14.89 -11.61
C GLN A 223 -1.17 -13.78 -12.09
N LYS A 224 -1.96 -14.07 -13.11
CA LYS A 224 -2.96 -13.15 -13.67
C LYS A 224 -4.34 -13.46 -13.07
N ASP A 225 -5.17 -12.42 -13.05
CA ASP A 225 -6.58 -12.46 -12.68
C ASP A 225 -6.85 -12.85 -11.21
N ASP A 226 -5.79 -12.94 -10.38
CA ASP A 226 -5.91 -13.20 -8.94
C ASP A 226 -4.71 -12.63 -8.17
N ILE A 227 -4.95 -12.22 -6.91
CA ILE A 227 -3.92 -11.79 -5.96
C ILE A 227 -3.69 -12.81 -4.84
N TYR A 228 -4.41 -13.92 -4.88
CA TYR A 228 -4.36 -14.97 -3.86
C TYR A 228 -3.48 -16.12 -4.32
N PHE A 229 -2.54 -16.51 -3.48
CA PHE A 229 -1.75 -17.73 -3.68
C PHE A 229 -2.50 -18.95 -3.15
N LYS A 230 -2.39 -20.05 -3.88
CA LYS A 230 -2.90 -21.32 -3.40
C LYS A 230 -2.17 -21.69 -2.10
N HIS A 231 -2.93 -22.00 -1.05
CA HIS A 231 -2.35 -22.48 0.19
C HIS A 231 -1.72 -23.88 -0.05
N PRO A 232 -0.54 -24.18 0.53
CA PRO A 232 0.10 -25.48 0.38
C PRO A 232 -0.72 -26.63 0.97
N GLU A 233 -1.50 -26.35 2.02
CA GLU A 233 -2.36 -27.35 2.65
C GLU A 233 -3.70 -27.40 1.92
N GLU A 234 -4.13 -28.63 1.57
CA GLU A 234 -5.37 -28.88 0.84
C GLU A 234 -6.61 -28.46 1.67
N GLY A 235 -7.55 -27.78 1.02
CA GLY A 235 -8.77 -27.30 1.66
C GLY A 235 -8.66 -25.95 2.35
N MET A 236 -7.45 -25.46 2.57
CA MET A 236 -7.25 -24.13 3.14
C MET A 236 -7.58 -23.03 2.12
N PRO A 237 -8.14 -21.88 2.58
CA PRO A 237 -8.42 -20.77 1.70
C PRO A 237 -7.12 -20.20 1.13
N ASN A 238 -7.19 -19.71 -0.10
CA ASN A 238 -6.07 -19.04 -0.74
C ASN A 238 -5.65 -17.81 0.07
N ALA A 239 -4.34 -17.57 0.16
CA ALA A 239 -3.74 -16.52 0.95
C ALA A 239 -3.35 -15.32 0.08
N CYS A 240 -3.67 -14.12 0.54
CA CYS A 240 -3.11 -12.88 -0.01
C CYS A 240 -2.01 -12.37 0.92
N VAL A 241 -0.84 -12.08 0.38
CA VAL A 241 0.22 -11.45 1.16
C VAL A 241 -0.17 -10.02 1.47
N TYR A 242 -0.30 -9.73 2.75
CA TYR A 242 -0.73 -8.43 3.25
C TYR A 242 0.44 -7.50 3.57
N THR A 243 1.44 -8.01 4.29
CA THR A 243 2.62 -7.26 4.71
C THR A 243 3.80 -8.19 5.03
N LEU A 244 4.87 -7.61 5.50
CA LEU A 244 5.98 -8.32 6.15
C LEU A 244 6.01 -7.98 7.63
N SER A 245 6.39 -8.96 8.44
CA SER A 245 6.76 -8.73 9.84
C SER A 245 8.14 -8.04 9.91
N THR A 246 8.48 -7.51 11.08
CA THR A 246 9.76 -6.81 11.29
C THR A 246 10.99 -7.73 11.16
N ASP A 247 10.79 -9.03 11.31
CA ASP A 247 11.79 -10.08 11.14
C ASP A 247 11.79 -10.68 9.72
N GLY A 248 11.00 -10.10 8.80
CA GLY A 248 11.02 -10.43 7.38
C GLY A 248 10.10 -11.59 6.97
N HIS A 249 9.23 -12.08 7.85
CA HIS A 249 8.25 -13.10 7.50
C HIS A 249 7.08 -12.51 6.72
N TRP A 250 6.59 -13.26 5.75
CA TRP A 250 5.41 -12.92 4.98
C TRP A 250 4.15 -13.11 5.83
N VAL A 251 3.33 -12.07 5.91
CA VAL A 251 2.08 -12.09 6.68
C VAL A 251 0.93 -12.14 5.71
N ALA A 252 0.14 -13.21 5.80
CA ALA A 252 -1.13 -13.35 5.10
C ALA A 252 -2.29 -13.06 6.05
N VAL A 253 -3.36 -12.51 5.52
CA VAL A 253 -4.59 -12.25 6.26
C VAL A 253 -5.72 -13.06 5.64
N TYR A 254 -6.43 -13.78 6.48
CA TYR A 254 -7.63 -14.51 6.12
C TYR A 254 -8.86 -13.86 6.73
N GLN A 255 -9.97 -13.93 6.01
CA GLN A 255 -11.27 -13.60 6.60
C GLN A 255 -11.68 -14.74 7.54
N ALA A 256 -12.20 -14.39 8.71
CA ALA A 256 -12.58 -15.39 9.73
C ALA A 256 -13.59 -16.41 9.20
N GLU A 257 -14.56 -15.96 8.40
CA GLU A 257 -15.57 -16.80 7.79
C GLU A 257 -14.95 -17.86 6.88
N ARG A 258 -13.90 -17.53 6.13
CA ARG A 258 -13.18 -18.49 5.28
C ARG A 258 -12.43 -19.54 6.07
N LEU A 259 -11.91 -19.18 7.24
CA LEU A 259 -11.24 -20.13 8.13
C LEU A 259 -12.26 -21.08 8.78
N VAL A 260 -13.45 -20.58 9.15
CA VAL A 260 -14.55 -21.41 9.67
C VAL A 260 -15.00 -22.41 8.60
N GLU A 261 -15.27 -21.94 7.37
CA GLU A 261 -15.61 -22.81 6.23
C GLU A 261 -14.55 -23.89 5.98
N ALA A 262 -13.26 -23.53 6.03
CA ALA A 262 -12.16 -24.46 5.85
C ALA A 262 -12.14 -25.52 6.97
N ARG A 263 -12.32 -25.10 8.23
CA ARG A 263 -12.38 -26.01 9.38
C ARG A 263 -13.52 -27.04 9.24
N GLU A 264 -14.67 -26.62 8.78
CA GLU A 264 -15.83 -27.49 8.58
C GLU A 264 -15.65 -28.48 7.42
N ASN A 265 -14.92 -28.07 6.37
CA ASN A 265 -14.75 -28.86 5.14
C ASN A 265 -13.50 -29.75 5.13
N ILE A 266 -12.50 -29.47 5.98
CA ILE A 266 -11.28 -30.27 6.08
C ILE A 266 -11.46 -31.34 7.16
N PRO A 267 -11.24 -32.63 6.88
CA PRO A 267 -11.24 -33.68 7.90
C PRO A 267 -10.29 -33.35 9.05
N THR A 268 -10.73 -33.60 10.28
CA THR A 268 -9.98 -33.16 11.51
C THR A 268 -8.55 -33.66 11.53
N GLU A 269 -8.29 -34.87 11.02
CA GLU A 269 -6.95 -35.42 10.92
C GLU A 269 -6.03 -34.72 9.91
N LYS A 270 -6.61 -33.98 8.96
CA LYS A 270 -5.88 -33.20 7.96
C LYS A 270 -5.80 -31.72 8.33
N GLN A 271 -6.47 -31.28 9.39
CA GLN A 271 -6.42 -29.90 9.82
C GLN A 271 -5.05 -29.57 10.43
N PRO A 272 -4.42 -28.44 10.06
CA PRO A 272 -3.23 -27.98 10.74
C PRO A 272 -3.52 -27.70 12.23
N GLU A 273 -2.52 -27.84 13.08
CA GLU A 273 -2.66 -27.74 14.54
C GLU A 273 -3.33 -26.43 15.00
N TRP A 274 -2.98 -25.34 14.33
CA TRP A 274 -3.52 -24.01 14.65
C TRP A 274 -4.98 -23.80 14.21
N LEU A 275 -5.55 -24.68 13.38
CA LEU A 275 -6.94 -24.62 12.93
C LEU A 275 -7.87 -25.50 13.80
N LYS A 276 -7.31 -26.48 14.52
CA LYS A 276 -8.03 -27.33 15.46
C LYS A 276 -8.51 -26.54 16.67
#